data_1e9605df9a12d614c6b019bfafa6f90f
#
_entry.id   1e9605df9a12d614c6b019bfafa6f90f
#
_cell.length_a   1.000
_cell.length_b   1.000
_cell.length_c   1.000
_cell.angle_alpha   90.00
_cell.angle_beta   90.00
_cell.angle_gamma   90.00
#
_symmetry.space_group_name_H-M   'P 1'
#
loop_
_entity.id
_entity.type
_entity.pdbx_description
1 polymer ?
#
loop_
_entity_poly.entity_id
_entity_poly.type
_entity_poly.pdbx_seq_one_letter_code
_entity_poly.pdbx_strand_id
1 'polypeptide(L)'
;TCAAEFATDTAYMYSTYEEECEANPSNRDKIMILGGGPNRIGQGIEFDYCCVHAALAMREDGYETIMVNCNPETVSTDYDTSDRLYFEPVTLEDVLEIVRVEQPKGVIVQYGGQTPLKLCRALEEAGVPIIGTSPDAIDRAEDRERFQQMVQRLGLRQPANATARSEEEALTLSKSIGYPMVVRPSYVLGGRAMEIVYQEEELKRYMREAVKVSNDSPVLLDRFLNCAIEVDIDAVSDGEVVVIGAIMQHIEQAGVHSGDSACSLPPYSLPAHIQDEIRDQVKKMALELGVVGLMNVQMAVQGEDIYVIEVNPRASRTVPFVSKCIGESLAKVAARVMAGKTLTELGFTKEIIPPFFSVKEAVFPFNKFPGVDPILGPEMKSTGEVMGVGDSFGEAFAKAQMGASEILPNAGVAFISVREDDKPEAIQVARDLVALGFEVVATAGTARVIEAAGLPVRRVNKVTEGRPHVVDMIKNDEVTLIINTTEGRQSIACLLYTSDAADE
;
A
#
# COMPACT_ATOMS: atom_id res chain seq x y z
N THR A 1 -20.26 -17.86 26.62
CA THR A 1 -19.35 -16.69 26.66
C THR A 1 -18.95 -16.43 28.10
N CYS A 2 -17.65 -16.30 28.36
CA CYS A 2 -17.10 -15.84 29.63
C CYS A 2 -16.64 -14.39 29.53
N ALA A 3 -16.62 -13.69 30.66
CA ALA A 3 -16.09 -12.33 30.83
C ALA A 3 -14.81 -12.38 31.67
N ALA A 4 -14.07 -11.26 31.67
CA ALA A 4 -12.93 -11.12 32.56
C ALA A 4 -13.35 -11.25 34.04
N GLU A 5 -12.50 -11.86 34.86
CA GLU A 5 -12.74 -12.13 36.29
C GLU A 5 -13.03 -10.86 37.11
N PHE A 6 -12.48 -9.71 36.68
CA PHE A 6 -12.67 -8.44 37.35
C PHE A 6 -13.69 -7.58 36.62
N ALA A 7 -14.57 -6.93 37.37
CA ALA A 7 -15.53 -5.97 36.83
C ALA A 7 -14.81 -4.78 36.21
N THR A 8 -15.08 -4.54 34.93
CA THR A 8 -14.56 -3.40 34.15
C THR A 8 -15.71 -2.73 33.39
N ASP A 9 -15.56 -1.49 32.94
CA ASP A 9 -16.58 -0.82 32.14
C ASP A 9 -16.79 -1.55 30.79
N THR A 10 -15.74 -2.13 30.22
CA THR A 10 -15.80 -3.03 29.09
C THR A 10 -15.07 -4.34 29.43
N ALA A 11 -15.83 -5.43 29.55
CA ALA A 11 -15.25 -6.72 29.84
C ALA A 11 -14.58 -7.32 28.58
N TYR A 12 -13.43 -7.99 28.76
CA TYR A 12 -12.88 -8.89 27.76
C TYR A 12 -13.70 -10.17 27.72
N MET A 13 -14.50 -10.33 26.66
CA MET A 13 -15.33 -11.52 26.49
C MET A 13 -14.65 -12.51 25.56
N TYR A 14 -14.80 -13.81 25.85
CA TYR A 14 -14.26 -14.89 25.05
C TYR A 14 -15.22 -16.10 25.05
N SER A 15 -15.18 -16.90 24.01
CA SER A 15 -16.01 -18.07 23.85
C SER A 15 -15.48 -19.25 24.65
N THR A 16 -16.39 -20.05 25.21
CA THR A 16 -16.08 -21.32 25.86
C THR A 16 -17.15 -22.35 25.50
N TYR A 17 -16.84 -23.60 25.65
CA TYR A 17 -17.81 -24.71 25.51
C TYR A 17 -18.58 -25.04 26.80
N GLU A 18 -18.61 -24.10 27.75
CA GLU A 18 -19.35 -24.20 28.99
C GLU A 18 -20.81 -23.75 28.81
N GLU A 19 -21.68 -24.14 29.73
CA GLU A 19 -23.13 -23.86 29.66
C GLU A 19 -23.46 -22.42 30.05
N GLU A 20 -22.64 -21.78 30.90
CA GLU A 20 -22.87 -20.41 31.39
C GLU A 20 -22.54 -19.38 30.33
N CYS A 21 -23.32 -18.27 30.28
CA CYS A 21 -23.10 -17.14 29.40
C CYS A 21 -23.14 -15.82 30.19
N GLU A 22 -21.99 -15.17 30.29
CA GLU A 22 -21.81 -13.91 31.01
C GLU A 22 -21.91 -12.68 30.11
N ALA A 23 -22.19 -12.85 28.82
CA ALA A 23 -22.26 -11.75 27.86
C ALA A 23 -23.32 -10.70 28.20
N ASN A 24 -24.46 -11.13 28.78
CA ASN A 24 -25.58 -10.23 29.15
C ASN A 24 -25.90 -9.19 28.06
N PRO A 25 -26.28 -9.61 26.85
CA PRO A 25 -26.49 -8.70 25.73
C PRO A 25 -27.62 -7.71 26.01
N SER A 26 -27.42 -6.45 25.66
CA SER A 26 -28.43 -5.40 25.74
C SER A 26 -29.47 -5.53 24.63
N ASN A 27 -30.56 -4.75 24.74
CA ASN A 27 -31.60 -4.62 23.70
C ASN A 27 -31.35 -3.39 22.78
N ARG A 28 -30.19 -2.75 22.86
CA ARG A 28 -29.84 -1.60 22.01
C ARG A 28 -29.56 -2.06 20.58
N ASP A 29 -29.70 -1.17 19.62
CA ASP A 29 -29.22 -1.41 18.26
C ASP A 29 -27.68 -1.51 18.27
N LYS A 30 -27.15 -2.62 17.76
CA LYS A 30 -25.73 -2.94 17.83
C LYS A 30 -25.10 -3.01 16.44
N ILE A 31 -23.88 -2.50 16.32
CA ILE A 31 -23.03 -2.69 15.15
C ILE A 31 -21.78 -3.44 15.59
N MET A 32 -21.52 -4.55 14.89
CA MET A 32 -20.33 -5.38 15.10
C MET A 32 -19.25 -4.99 14.08
N ILE A 33 -17.99 -4.90 14.52
CA ILE A 33 -16.82 -4.59 13.70
C ILE A 33 -15.84 -5.74 13.82
N LEU A 34 -15.48 -6.36 12.70
CA LEU A 34 -14.49 -7.42 12.67
C LEU A 34 -13.09 -6.85 12.45
N GLY A 35 -12.19 -7.09 13.38
CA GLY A 35 -10.80 -6.68 13.32
C GLY A 35 -9.93 -7.56 12.43
N GLY A 36 -8.65 -7.21 12.32
CA GLY A 36 -7.69 -7.87 11.43
C GLY A 36 -7.12 -9.20 11.93
N GLY A 37 -7.34 -9.53 13.21
CA GLY A 37 -6.67 -10.65 13.86
C GLY A 37 -5.19 -10.35 14.15
N PRO A 38 -4.33 -11.38 14.28
CA PRO A 38 -2.92 -11.21 14.55
C PRO A 38 -2.21 -10.46 13.42
N ASN A 39 -1.25 -9.59 13.76
CA ASN A 39 -0.41 -8.91 12.79
C ASN A 39 0.39 -9.93 11.96
N ARG A 40 0.47 -9.67 10.67
CA ARG A 40 1.21 -10.49 9.70
C ARG A 40 2.08 -9.59 8.84
N ILE A 41 3.23 -10.08 8.41
CA ILE A 41 4.02 -9.42 7.36
C ILE A 41 3.13 -9.23 6.13
N GLY A 42 3.11 -8.03 5.57
CA GLY A 42 2.25 -7.67 4.44
C GLY A 42 0.83 -7.24 4.81
N GLN A 43 0.48 -7.17 6.11
CA GLN A 43 -0.80 -6.63 6.60
C GLN A 43 -0.50 -5.50 7.59
N GLY A 44 -0.80 -4.26 7.23
CA GLY A 44 -0.52 -3.09 8.05
C GLY A 44 -1.47 -2.93 9.23
N ILE A 45 -1.02 -2.23 10.27
CA ILE A 45 -1.82 -1.86 11.44
C ILE A 45 -2.84 -0.77 11.13
N GLU A 46 -2.76 -0.14 9.96
CA GLU A 46 -3.64 0.93 9.49
C GLU A 46 -5.11 0.49 9.41
N PHE A 47 -5.33 -0.82 9.24
CA PHE A 47 -6.68 -1.40 9.29
C PHE A 47 -7.28 -1.31 10.70
N ASP A 48 -6.46 -1.40 11.75
CA ASP A 48 -6.92 -1.23 13.12
C ASP A 48 -7.41 0.20 13.38
N TYR A 49 -6.72 1.21 12.84
CA TYR A 49 -7.19 2.59 12.85
C TYR A 49 -8.62 2.71 12.29
N CYS A 50 -8.91 2.04 11.17
CA CYS A 50 -10.24 2.07 10.57
C CYS A 50 -11.29 1.42 11.49
N CYS A 51 -10.96 0.28 12.12
CA CYS A 51 -11.84 -0.39 13.09
C CYS A 51 -12.14 0.49 14.30
N VAL A 52 -11.13 1.14 14.87
CA VAL A 52 -11.28 2.08 15.99
C VAL A 52 -12.20 3.25 15.60
N HIS A 53 -11.94 3.89 14.47
CA HIS A 53 -12.74 5.01 14.00
C HIS A 53 -14.18 4.61 13.62
N ALA A 54 -14.40 3.37 13.18
CA ALA A 54 -15.75 2.83 12.99
C ALA A 54 -16.48 2.72 14.34
N ALA A 55 -15.84 2.13 15.35
CA ALA A 55 -16.42 1.99 16.67
C ALA A 55 -16.80 3.37 17.25
N LEU A 56 -15.89 4.33 17.17
CA LEU A 56 -16.14 5.70 17.65
C LEU A 56 -17.31 6.37 16.90
N ALA A 57 -17.35 6.25 15.57
CA ALA A 57 -18.44 6.85 14.76
C ALA A 57 -19.80 6.22 15.07
N MET A 58 -19.85 4.90 15.21
CA MET A 58 -21.09 4.19 15.53
C MET A 58 -21.59 4.54 16.94
N ARG A 59 -20.68 4.65 17.91
CA ARG A 59 -21.01 5.10 19.28
C ARG A 59 -21.54 6.54 19.28
N GLU A 60 -20.90 7.47 18.55
CA GLU A 60 -21.36 8.85 18.36
C GLU A 60 -22.78 8.90 17.77
N ASP A 61 -23.13 7.96 16.91
CA ASP A 61 -24.45 7.85 16.26
C ASP A 61 -25.47 7.07 17.13
N GLY A 62 -25.11 6.65 18.33
CA GLY A 62 -26.00 6.02 19.32
C GLY A 62 -26.14 4.52 19.27
N TYR A 63 -25.36 3.83 18.42
CA TYR A 63 -25.26 2.37 18.44
C TYR A 63 -24.42 1.87 19.60
N GLU A 64 -24.74 0.69 20.10
CA GLU A 64 -23.81 -0.08 20.93
C GLU A 64 -22.82 -0.80 20.03
N THR A 65 -21.53 -0.61 20.27
CA THR A 65 -20.48 -1.13 19.41
C THR A 65 -19.88 -2.42 19.94
N ILE A 66 -19.71 -3.40 19.05
CA ILE A 66 -19.09 -4.69 19.36
C ILE A 66 -17.81 -4.78 18.52
N MET A 67 -16.67 -4.93 19.18
CA MET A 67 -15.41 -5.24 18.53
C MET A 67 -15.10 -6.72 18.67
N VAL A 68 -14.72 -7.38 17.58
CA VAL A 68 -14.21 -8.75 17.56
C VAL A 68 -12.78 -8.73 17.01
N ASN A 69 -11.81 -8.95 17.86
CA ASN A 69 -10.39 -9.00 17.48
C ASN A 69 -9.58 -9.75 18.54
N CYS A 70 -8.43 -10.30 18.17
CA CYS A 70 -7.59 -11.09 19.09
C CYS A 70 -6.12 -10.61 19.13
N ASN A 71 -5.84 -9.39 18.69
CA ASN A 71 -4.50 -8.84 18.75
C ASN A 71 -4.36 -7.91 19.96
N PRO A 72 -3.60 -8.28 21.01
CA PRO A 72 -3.47 -7.48 22.24
C PRO A 72 -2.64 -6.19 22.02
N GLU A 73 -1.95 -6.06 20.92
CA GLU A 73 -1.08 -4.93 20.59
C GLU A 73 -1.80 -3.87 19.74
N THR A 74 -3.14 -3.91 19.64
CA THR A 74 -3.92 -2.99 18.84
C THR A 74 -4.91 -2.19 19.66
N VAL A 75 -5.15 -0.92 19.27
CA VAL A 75 -6.06 0.00 19.95
C VAL A 75 -7.53 -0.49 19.87
N SER A 76 -7.89 -1.24 18.85
CA SER A 76 -9.25 -1.80 18.75
C SER A 76 -9.60 -2.75 19.88
N THR A 77 -8.58 -3.37 20.51
CA THR A 77 -8.75 -4.24 21.69
C THR A 77 -8.54 -3.53 23.04
N ASP A 78 -8.38 -2.21 23.03
CA ASP A 78 -8.36 -1.44 24.27
C ASP A 78 -9.78 -1.38 24.88
N TYR A 79 -9.83 -1.40 26.22
CA TYR A 79 -11.08 -1.50 27.00
C TYR A 79 -12.08 -0.36 26.78
N ASP A 80 -11.64 0.77 26.25
CA ASP A 80 -12.45 1.98 26.06
C ASP A 80 -12.80 2.27 24.59
N THR A 81 -12.33 1.46 23.65
CA THR A 81 -12.56 1.65 22.21
C THR A 81 -14.00 1.31 21.80
N SER A 82 -14.52 0.17 22.23
CA SER A 82 -15.88 -0.28 21.95
C SER A 82 -16.70 -0.45 23.23
N ASP A 83 -18.02 -0.53 23.11
CA ASP A 83 -18.88 -0.82 24.27
C ASP A 83 -18.76 -2.28 24.71
N ARG A 84 -18.46 -3.17 23.77
CA ARG A 84 -18.34 -4.62 24.00
C ARG A 84 -17.14 -5.15 23.20
N LEU A 85 -16.22 -5.83 23.88
CA LEU A 85 -15.03 -6.39 23.25
C LEU A 85 -15.07 -7.93 23.38
N TYR A 86 -15.12 -8.61 22.25
CA TYR A 86 -14.86 -10.04 22.14
C TYR A 86 -13.43 -10.27 21.72
N PHE A 87 -12.61 -10.69 22.66
CA PHE A 87 -11.21 -11.02 22.41
C PHE A 87 -11.11 -12.45 21.87
N GLU A 88 -11.41 -12.58 20.59
CA GLU A 88 -11.60 -13.86 19.92
C GLU A 88 -10.90 -13.90 18.57
N PRO A 89 -10.47 -15.09 18.13
CA PRO A 89 -10.06 -15.29 16.74
C PRO A 89 -11.16 -14.84 15.79
N VAL A 90 -10.79 -14.20 14.70
CA VAL A 90 -11.73 -13.80 13.65
C VAL A 90 -11.93 -15.01 12.71
N THR A 91 -12.58 -16.05 13.23
CA THR A 91 -12.97 -17.25 12.49
C THR A 91 -14.49 -17.29 12.25
N LEU A 92 -14.93 -18.12 11.32
CA LEU A 92 -16.36 -18.25 11.04
C LEU A 92 -17.15 -18.73 12.26
N GLU A 93 -16.63 -19.75 12.97
CA GLU A 93 -17.26 -20.35 14.14
C GLU A 93 -17.45 -19.31 15.26
N ASP A 94 -16.38 -18.62 15.63
CA ASP A 94 -16.40 -17.63 16.71
C ASP A 94 -17.34 -16.47 16.38
N VAL A 95 -17.25 -15.93 15.15
CA VAL A 95 -18.10 -14.81 14.72
C VAL A 95 -19.58 -15.20 14.70
N LEU A 96 -19.93 -16.38 14.19
CA LEU A 96 -21.33 -16.85 14.18
C LEU A 96 -21.89 -17.02 15.59
N GLU A 97 -21.08 -17.51 16.54
CA GLU A 97 -21.53 -17.66 17.92
C GLU A 97 -21.75 -16.30 18.59
N ILE A 98 -20.87 -15.32 18.34
CA ILE A 98 -21.03 -13.95 18.84
C ILE A 98 -22.28 -13.30 18.22
N VAL A 99 -22.51 -13.48 16.92
CA VAL A 99 -23.71 -12.98 16.22
C VAL A 99 -24.97 -13.61 16.83
N ARG A 100 -24.95 -14.91 17.14
CA ARG A 100 -26.07 -15.60 17.78
C ARG A 100 -26.41 -15.02 19.17
N VAL A 101 -25.39 -14.67 19.94
CA VAL A 101 -25.56 -14.10 21.29
C VAL A 101 -25.99 -12.64 21.23
N GLU A 102 -25.30 -11.83 20.44
CA GLU A 102 -25.44 -10.39 20.45
C GLU A 102 -26.54 -9.86 19.52
N GLN A 103 -26.92 -10.60 18.48
CA GLN A 103 -27.94 -10.22 17.49
C GLN A 103 -27.67 -8.80 16.90
N PRO A 104 -26.48 -8.52 16.33
CA PRO A 104 -26.17 -7.19 15.80
C PRO A 104 -27.09 -6.83 14.63
N LYS A 105 -27.43 -5.55 14.51
CA LYS A 105 -28.17 -4.99 13.39
C LYS A 105 -27.35 -4.95 12.10
N GLY A 106 -26.03 -4.85 12.23
CA GLY A 106 -25.08 -4.85 11.12
C GLY A 106 -23.69 -5.32 11.54
N VAL A 107 -22.98 -5.92 10.58
CA VAL A 107 -21.60 -6.37 10.74
C VAL A 107 -20.73 -5.73 9.66
N ILE A 108 -19.69 -4.99 10.09
CA ILE A 108 -18.68 -4.38 9.22
C ILE A 108 -17.53 -5.36 9.03
N VAL A 109 -17.33 -5.83 7.80
CA VAL A 109 -16.26 -6.76 7.41
C VAL A 109 -15.12 -6.07 6.63
N GLN A 110 -15.31 -4.84 6.18
CA GLN A 110 -14.42 -4.16 5.25
C GLN A 110 -13.25 -3.40 5.90
N TYR A 111 -13.15 -3.38 7.24
CA TYR A 111 -12.17 -2.57 7.95
C TYR A 111 -10.99 -3.36 8.51
N GLY A 112 -11.16 -4.65 8.80
CA GLY A 112 -10.10 -5.51 9.34
C GLY A 112 -9.14 -6.12 8.30
N GLY A 113 -9.08 -5.57 7.10
CA GLY A 113 -8.26 -6.10 6.01
C GLY A 113 -8.76 -7.44 5.48
N GLN A 114 -7.84 -8.29 4.99
CA GLN A 114 -8.20 -9.55 4.32
C GLN A 114 -8.77 -10.62 5.25
N THR A 115 -8.51 -10.56 6.56
CA THR A 115 -8.99 -11.60 7.49
C THR A 115 -10.53 -11.67 7.54
N PRO A 116 -11.26 -10.59 7.87
CA PRO A 116 -12.71 -10.63 7.88
C PRO A 116 -13.33 -10.71 6.47
N LEU A 117 -12.68 -10.16 5.43
CA LEU A 117 -13.20 -10.25 4.07
C LEU A 117 -13.32 -11.70 3.59
N LYS A 118 -12.39 -12.57 3.93
CA LYS A 118 -12.47 -14.01 3.59
C LYS A 118 -13.67 -14.71 4.20
N LEU A 119 -14.25 -14.16 5.26
CA LEU A 119 -15.44 -14.73 5.91
C LEU A 119 -16.74 -14.21 5.29
N CYS A 120 -16.69 -13.16 4.48
CA CYS A 120 -17.83 -12.38 4.02
C CYS A 120 -18.92 -13.26 3.39
N ARG A 121 -18.56 -14.13 2.44
CA ARG A 121 -19.51 -15.04 1.77
C ARG A 121 -20.14 -16.04 2.73
N ALA A 122 -19.33 -16.68 3.57
CA ALA A 122 -19.84 -17.69 4.54
C ALA A 122 -20.74 -17.05 5.60
N LEU A 123 -20.45 -15.82 6.02
CA LEU A 123 -21.29 -15.05 6.93
C LEU A 123 -22.63 -14.69 6.26
N GLU A 124 -22.61 -14.24 5.01
CA GLU A 124 -23.84 -13.95 4.23
C GLU A 124 -24.70 -15.19 4.06
N GLU A 125 -24.11 -16.34 3.69
CA GLU A 125 -24.80 -17.63 3.55
C GLU A 125 -25.42 -18.09 4.88
N ALA A 126 -24.81 -17.74 6.01
CA ALA A 126 -25.35 -17.99 7.35
C ALA A 126 -26.42 -16.98 7.80
N GLY A 127 -26.76 -15.98 6.95
CA GLY A 127 -27.77 -14.96 7.24
C GLY A 127 -27.31 -13.83 8.15
N VAL A 128 -25.99 -13.63 8.30
CA VAL A 128 -25.44 -12.51 9.08
C VAL A 128 -25.69 -11.19 8.33
N PRO A 129 -26.18 -10.14 8.99
CA PRO A 129 -26.51 -8.85 8.37
C PRO A 129 -25.23 -8.04 8.08
N ILE A 130 -24.54 -8.34 6.98
CA ILE A 130 -23.37 -7.58 6.53
C ILE A 130 -23.83 -6.22 6.03
N ILE A 131 -23.20 -5.15 6.50
CA ILE A 131 -23.43 -3.78 6.05
C ILE A 131 -22.22 -3.24 5.31
N GLY A 132 -22.48 -2.35 4.34
CA GLY A 132 -21.46 -1.83 3.42
C GLY A 132 -21.55 -2.46 2.04
N THR A 133 -20.43 -2.56 1.35
CA THR A 133 -20.34 -3.17 0.02
C THR A 133 -20.72 -4.66 0.10
N SER A 134 -21.55 -5.12 -0.83
CA SER A 134 -22.05 -6.50 -0.84
C SER A 134 -20.93 -7.52 -1.03
N PRO A 135 -21.05 -8.74 -0.47
CA PRO A 135 -20.10 -9.81 -0.69
C PRO A 135 -19.86 -10.14 -2.17
N ASP A 136 -20.88 -10.07 -3.01
CA ASP A 136 -20.73 -10.26 -4.47
C ASP A 136 -19.89 -9.16 -5.12
N ALA A 137 -20.06 -7.90 -4.71
CA ALA A 137 -19.25 -6.80 -5.22
C ALA A 137 -17.77 -6.90 -4.79
N ILE A 138 -17.52 -7.36 -3.56
CA ILE A 138 -16.17 -7.66 -3.08
C ILE A 138 -15.54 -8.78 -3.91
N ASP A 139 -16.27 -9.89 -4.13
CA ASP A 139 -15.81 -11.01 -4.96
C ASP A 139 -15.55 -10.57 -6.42
N ARG A 140 -16.40 -9.71 -7.00
CA ARG A 140 -16.21 -9.14 -8.35
C ARG A 140 -14.91 -8.33 -8.47
N ALA A 141 -14.46 -7.70 -7.41
CA ALA A 141 -13.21 -6.96 -7.38
C ALA A 141 -12.00 -7.87 -7.15
N GLU A 142 -12.14 -8.95 -6.38
CA GLU A 142 -11.05 -9.87 -6.05
C GLU A 142 -10.87 -10.99 -7.09
N ASP A 143 -11.94 -11.47 -7.72
CA ASP A 143 -11.87 -12.47 -8.78
C ASP A 143 -11.35 -11.86 -10.08
N ARG A 144 -10.24 -12.39 -10.55
CA ARG A 144 -9.51 -11.85 -11.70
C ARG A 144 -10.34 -11.79 -12.97
N GLU A 145 -11.13 -12.83 -13.25
CA GLU A 145 -11.94 -12.89 -14.48
C GLU A 145 -13.10 -11.91 -14.42
N ARG A 146 -13.79 -11.87 -13.29
CA ARG A 146 -14.91 -10.93 -13.05
C ARG A 146 -14.42 -9.47 -13.08
N PHE A 147 -13.27 -9.21 -12.48
CA PHE A 147 -12.63 -7.90 -12.50
C PHE A 147 -12.24 -7.47 -13.92
N GLN A 148 -11.58 -8.36 -14.69
CA GLN A 148 -11.22 -8.06 -16.06
C GLN A 148 -12.46 -7.77 -16.92
N GLN A 149 -13.55 -8.53 -16.78
CA GLN A 149 -14.81 -8.28 -17.47
C GLN A 149 -15.39 -6.91 -17.12
N MET A 150 -15.32 -6.50 -15.85
CA MET A 150 -15.76 -5.19 -15.39
C MET A 150 -14.94 -4.07 -16.04
N VAL A 151 -13.62 -4.15 -15.98
CA VAL A 151 -12.70 -3.16 -16.58
C VAL A 151 -12.94 -3.02 -18.09
N GLN A 152 -13.14 -4.14 -18.79
CA GLN A 152 -13.47 -4.14 -20.23
C GLN A 152 -14.83 -3.48 -20.51
N ARG A 153 -15.87 -3.78 -19.72
CA ARG A 153 -17.19 -3.14 -19.89
C ARG A 153 -17.15 -1.63 -19.71
N LEU A 154 -16.32 -1.16 -18.79
CA LEU A 154 -16.09 0.26 -18.53
C LEU A 154 -15.17 0.93 -19.57
N GLY A 155 -14.58 0.17 -20.48
CA GLY A 155 -13.64 0.66 -21.48
C GLY A 155 -12.31 1.14 -20.88
N LEU A 156 -11.95 0.64 -19.70
CA LEU A 156 -10.72 0.96 -19.01
C LEU A 156 -9.59 0.02 -19.42
N ARG A 157 -8.35 0.42 -19.16
CA ARG A 157 -7.16 -0.36 -19.52
C ARG A 157 -6.62 -1.12 -18.32
N GLN A 158 -6.14 -2.33 -18.57
CA GLN A 158 -5.30 -3.12 -17.67
C GLN A 158 -3.99 -3.49 -18.35
N PRO A 159 -2.90 -3.72 -17.60
CA PRO A 159 -1.73 -4.38 -18.17
C PRO A 159 -2.11 -5.71 -18.80
N ALA A 160 -1.45 -6.06 -19.91
CA ALA A 160 -1.63 -7.39 -20.51
C ALA A 160 -1.27 -8.46 -19.47
N ASN A 161 -2.14 -9.43 -19.29
CA ASN A 161 -1.99 -10.42 -18.24
C ASN A 161 -2.49 -11.81 -18.68
N ALA A 162 -2.01 -12.83 -17.97
CA ALA A 162 -2.46 -14.20 -18.14
C ALA A 162 -2.23 -15.03 -16.87
N THR A 163 -2.80 -16.22 -16.84
CA THR A 163 -2.62 -17.18 -15.74
C THR A 163 -2.07 -18.47 -16.33
N ALA A 164 -0.99 -18.99 -15.75
CA ALA A 164 -0.33 -20.22 -16.20
C ALA A 164 -0.31 -21.25 -15.06
N ARG A 165 -0.52 -22.53 -15.42
CA ARG A 165 -0.48 -23.67 -14.48
C ARG A 165 0.75 -24.56 -14.70
N SER A 166 1.53 -24.29 -15.75
CA SER A 166 2.76 -25.02 -16.06
C SER A 166 3.83 -24.11 -16.65
N GLU A 167 5.10 -24.55 -16.64
CA GLU A 167 6.22 -23.85 -17.28
C GLU A 167 5.96 -23.66 -18.79
N GLU A 168 5.46 -24.69 -19.47
CA GLU A 168 5.19 -24.65 -20.91
C GLU A 168 4.09 -23.63 -21.27
N GLU A 169 3.02 -23.62 -20.49
CA GLU A 169 1.93 -22.65 -20.64
C GLU A 169 2.43 -21.21 -20.37
N ALA A 170 3.21 -20.99 -19.32
CA ALA A 170 3.81 -19.70 -18.99
C ALA A 170 4.70 -19.18 -20.12
N LEU A 171 5.55 -20.04 -20.71
CA LEU A 171 6.40 -19.69 -21.84
C LEU A 171 5.61 -19.38 -23.13
N THR A 172 4.48 -20.03 -23.32
CA THR A 172 3.59 -19.74 -24.45
C THR A 172 2.92 -18.40 -24.28
N LEU A 173 2.36 -18.13 -23.11
CA LEU A 173 1.66 -16.88 -22.77
C LEU A 173 2.61 -15.68 -22.70
N SER A 174 3.86 -15.89 -22.26
CA SER A 174 4.87 -14.82 -22.18
C SER A 174 5.16 -14.16 -23.53
N LYS A 175 4.99 -14.88 -24.64
CA LYS A 175 5.19 -14.33 -26.00
C LYS A 175 4.15 -13.27 -26.37
N SER A 176 2.93 -13.38 -25.84
CA SER A 176 1.86 -12.41 -26.06
C SER A 176 1.91 -11.25 -25.07
N ILE A 177 2.34 -11.50 -23.81
CA ILE A 177 2.46 -10.48 -22.77
C ILE A 177 3.71 -9.63 -23.00
N GLY A 178 4.84 -10.27 -23.34
CA GLY A 178 6.15 -9.64 -23.52
C GLY A 178 6.88 -9.41 -22.19
N TYR A 179 8.18 -9.13 -22.30
CA TYR A 179 9.05 -8.81 -21.16
C TYR A 179 9.30 -7.30 -21.03
N PRO A 180 9.60 -6.77 -19.84
CA PRO A 180 9.56 -7.46 -18.55
C PRO A 180 8.13 -7.75 -18.08
N MET A 181 7.98 -8.73 -17.16
CA MET A 181 6.70 -9.06 -16.57
C MET A 181 6.84 -9.31 -15.07
N VAL A 182 5.79 -9.04 -14.31
CA VAL A 182 5.65 -9.45 -12.92
C VAL A 182 5.07 -10.85 -12.90
N VAL A 183 5.70 -11.72 -12.13
CA VAL A 183 5.24 -13.09 -11.89
C VAL A 183 4.92 -13.28 -10.42
N ARG A 184 3.79 -13.89 -10.12
CA ARG A 184 3.37 -14.12 -8.73
C ARG A 184 2.53 -15.38 -8.60
N PRO A 185 2.65 -16.14 -7.48
CA PRO A 185 1.71 -17.21 -7.19
C PRO A 185 0.32 -16.62 -6.93
N SER A 186 -0.73 -17.35 -7.28
CA SER A 186 -2.08 -17.01 -6.84
C SER A 186 -2.18 -17.19 -5.32
N TYR A 187 -2.91 -16.29 -4.64
CA TYR A 187 -3.20 -16.38 -3.20
C TYR A 187 -2.04 -16.06 -2.24
N VAL A 188 -1.12 -15.19 -2.61
CA VAL A 188 -0.10 -14.65 -1.68
C VAL A 188 -0.48 -13.27 -1.16
N LEU A 189 -0.07 -12.98 0.10
CA LEU A 189 -0.27 -11.69 0.76
C LEU A 189 1.05 -10.91 0.79
N GLY A 190 0.97 -9.57 0.68
CA GLY A 190 2.11 -8.67 0.83
C GLY A 190 3.20 -8.85 -0.21
N GLY A 191 2.85 -9.26 -1.42
CA GLY A 191 3.80 -9.42 -2.51
C GLY A 191 4.79 -10.58 -2.36
N ARG A 192 4.60 -11.46 -1.37
CA ARG A 192 5.49 -12.60 -1.11
C ARG A 192 5.69 -13.45 -2.36
N ALA A 193 6.95 -13.76 -2.65
CA ALA A 193 7.37 -14.51 -3.84
C ALA A 193 6.95 -13.89 -5.19
N MET A 194 6.67 -12.58 -5.24
CA MET A 194 6.56 -11.84 -6.50
C MET A 194 7.95 -11.52 -7.03
N GLU A 195 8.13 -11.63 -8.33
CA GLU A 195 9.40 -11.30 -9.00
C GLU A 195 9.15 -10.60 -10.33
N ILE A 196 10.01 -9.63 -10.67
CA ILE A 196 10.04 -9.04 -12.00
C ILE A 196 11.03 -9.82 -12.84
N VAL A 197 10.54 -10.47 -13.91
CA VAL A 197 11.37 -11.26 -14.83
C VAL A 197 11.55 -10.49 -16.14
N TYR A 198 12.80 -10.40 -16.58
CA TYR A 198 13.19 -9.62 -17.76
C TYR A 198 13.38 -10.47 -19.02
N GLN A 199 13.45 -11.80 -18.87
CA GLN A 199 13.72 -12.72 -19.97
C GLN A 199 13.21 -14.14 -19.67
N GLU A 200 13.16 -14.96 -20.70
CA GLU A 200 12.60 -16.31 -20.68
C GLU A 200 13.28 -17.24 -19.66
N GLU A 201 14.60 -17.13 -19.50
CA GLU A 201 15.36 -17.98 -18.58
C GLU A 201 15.00 -17.71 -17.12
N GLU A 202 14.71 -16.46 -16.77
CA GLU A 202 14.26 -16.08 -15.44
C GLU A 202 12.84 -16.60 -15.18
N LEU A 203 11.96 -16.52 -16.17
CA LEU A 203 10.61 -17.10 -16.09
C LEU A 203 10.67 -18.61 -15.85
N LYS A 204 11.53 -19.33 -16.59
CA LYS A 204 11.73 -20.78 -16.41
C LYS A 204 12.22 -21.11 -14.99
N ARG A 205 13.19 -20.35 -14.49
CA ARG A 205 13.68 -20.51 -13.11
C ARG A 205 12.54 -20.32 -12.11
N TYR A 206 11.83 -19.20 -12.21
CA TYR A 206 10.72 -18.87 -11.34
C TYR A 206 9.64 -19.96 -11.33
N MET A 207 9.20 -20.41 -12.49
CA MET A 207 8.17 -21.45 -12.60
C MET A 207 8.58 -22.76 -11.91
N ARG A 208 9.85 -23.16 -12.01
CA ARG A 208 10.39 -24.38 -11.33
C ARG A 208 10.43 -24.23 -9.82
N GLU A 209 10.68 -23.03 -9.31
CA GLU A 209 10.74 -22.72 -7.88
C GLU A 209 9.33 -22.53 -7.29
N ALA A 210 8.48 -21.76 -7.96
CA ALA A 210 7.12 -21.49 -7.54
C ALA A 210 6.22 -22.74 -7.51
N VAL A 211 6.33 -23.62 -8.52
CA VAL A 211 5.59 -24.89 -8.58
C VAL A 211 5.96 -25.83 -7.42
N LYS A 212 7.18 -25.75 -6.89
CA LYS A 212 7.60 -26.54 -5.72
C LYS A 212 6.97 -26.05 -4.41
N VAL A 213 6.60 -24.79 -4.34
CA VAL A 213 6.11 -24.14 -3.11
C VAL A 213 4.58 -24.13 -3.03
N SER A 214 3.90 -24.13 -4.16
CA SER A 214 2.43 -24.02 -4.22
C SER A 214 1.83 -25.16 -5.05
N ASN A 215 1.71 -26.37 -4.46
CA ASN A 215 1.06 -27.50 -5.10
C ASN A 215 -0.22 -27.05 -5.86
N ASP A 216 -0.19 -27.09 -7.19
CA ASP A 216 -1.29 -26.81 -8.14
C ASP A 216 -1.87 -25.38 -8.18
N SER A 217 -1.32 -24.40 -7.47
CA SER A 217 -1.78 -23.02 -7.58
C SER A 217 -1.28 -22.36 -8.87
N PRO A 218 -2.14 -21.69 -9.64
CA PRO A 218 -1.72 -21.04 -10.86
C PRO A 218 -0.78 -19.85 -10.56
N VAL A 219 0.14 -19.58 -11.49
CA VAL A 219 1.03 -18.42 -11.47
C VAL A 219 0.42 -17.33 -12.36
N LEU A 220 0.38 -16.13 -11.86
CA LEU A 220 -0.07 -14.94 -12.57
C LEU A 220 1.11 -14.29 -13.28
N LEU A 221 0.88 -13.90 -14.53
CA LEU A 221 1.84 -13.20 -15.38
C LEU A 221 1.22 -11.87 -15.78
N ASP A 222 1.82 -10.77 -15.36
CA ASP A 222 1.34 -9.43 -15.66
C ASP A 222 2.43 -8.64 -16.38
N ARG A 223 2.10 -7.92 -17.47
CA ARG A 223 3.04 -7.02 -18.15
C ARG A 223 3.54 -5.96 -17.17
N PHE A 224 4.85 -5.86 -16.99
CA PHE A 224 5.45 -4.80 -16.20
C PHE A 224 5.47 -3.48 -16.99
N LEU A 225 5.02 -2.40 -16.38
CA LEU A 225 4.96 -1.08 -16.98
C LEU A 225 6.21 -0.28 -16.60
N ASN A 226 7.23 -0.33 -17.46
CA ASN A 226 8.47 0.43 -17.25
C ASN A 226 8.20 1.94 -17.19
N CYS A 227 8.86 2.63 -16.27
CA CYS A 227 8.78 4.09 -16.11
C CYS A 227 7.34 4.60 -15.90
N ALA A 228 6.44 3.76 -15.42
CA ALA A 228 5.11 4.19 -15.03
C ALA A 228 5.14 4.83 -13.64
N ILE A 229 4.26 5.80 -13.43
CA ILE A 229 4.00 6.42 -12.12
C ILE A 229 2.84 5.65 -11.50
N GLU A 230 3.05 5.04 -10.34
CA GLU A 230 1.96 4.44 -9.57
C GLU A 230 1.21 5.50 -8.78
N VAL A 231 -0.10 5.29 -8.65
CA VAL A 231 -1.01 6.14 -7.87
C VAL A 231 -1.98 5.27 -7.09
N ASP A 232 -2.16 5.63 -5.83
CA ASP A 232 -3.23 5.12 -4.99
C ASP A 232 -4.36 6.15 -4.90
N ILE A 233 -5.60 5.70 -5.01
CA ILE A 233 -6.75 6.54 -4.88
C ILE A 233 -7.70 5.96 -3.83
N ASP A 234 -7.99 6.73 -2.79
CA ASP A 234 -9.04 6.40 -1.84
C ASP A 234 -10.32 7.15 -2.18
N ALA A 235 -11.45 6.46 -2.12
CA ALA A 235 -12.76 7.02 -2.37
C ALA A 235 -13.78 6.51 -1.34
N VAL A 236 -14.84 7.29 -1.14
CA VAL A 236 -16.01 6.90 -0.36
C VAL A 236 -17.23 6.96 -1.26
N SER A 237 -18.08 5.95 -1.20
CA SER A 237 -19.34 5.87 -1.96
C SER A 237 -20.50 5.48 -1.06
N ASP A 238 -21.68 6.02 -1.31
CA ASP A 238 -22.93 5.60 -0.69
C ASP A 238 -23.82 4.77 -1.65
N GLY A 239 -23.24 4.34 -2.78
CA GLY A 239 -23.94 3.61 -3.84
C GLY A 239 -24.51 4.50 -4.94
N GLU A 240 -24.74 5.79 -4.69
CA GLU A 240 -25.24 6.78 -5.65
C GLU A 240 -24.22 7.90 -5.91
N VAL A 241 -23.59 8.39 -4.87
CA VAL A 241 -22.59 9.45 -4.90
C VAL A 241 -21.22 8.87 -4.56
N VAL A 242 -20.18 9.29 -5.32
CA VAL A 242 -18.80 8.91 -5.09
C VAL A 242 -17.96 10.15 -4.89
N VAL A 243 -17.28 10.23 -3.75
CA VAL A 243 -16.34 11.32 -3.43
C VAL A 243 -14.94 10.75 -3.38
N ILE A 244 -14.04 11.34 -4.16
CA ILE A 244 -12.60 11.04 -4.08
C ILE A 244 -12.08 11.60 -2.76
N GLY A 245 -11.49 10.75 -1.94
CA GLY A 245 -10.80 11.12 -0.70
C GLY A 245 -9.45 11.75 -1.00
N ALA A 246 -8.66 11.08 -1.84
CA ALA A 246 -7.38 11.60 -2.32
C ALA A 246 -6.87 10.82 -3.54
N ILE A 247 -6.01 11.49 -4.33
CA ILE A 247 -5.09 10.88 -5.29
C ILE A 247 -3.68 11.03 -4.71
N MET A 248 -3.00 9.92 -4.51
CA MET A 248 -1.65 9.88 -3.96
C MET A 248 -0.67 9.38 -5.02
N GLN A 249 0.33 10.20 -5.35
CA GLN A 249 1.35 9.82 -6.32
C GLN A 249 2.53 9.16 -5.59
N HIS A 250 2.92 7.96 -6.01
CA HIS A 250 4.12 7.28 -5.50
C HIS A 250 5.39 7.99 -5.97
N ILE A 251 6.42 7.97 -5.11
CA ILE A 251 7.73 8.55 -5.39
C ILE A 251 8.63 7.48 -6.01
N GLU A 252 8.58 6.25 -5.50
CA GLU A 252 9.30 5.12 -6.06
C GLU A 252 8.75 4.73 -7.43
N GLN A 253 9.59 4.09 -8.21
CA GLN A 253 9.17 3.54 -9.49
C GLN A 253 8.14 2.42 -9.35
N ALA A 254 7.34 2.23 -10.38
CA ALA A 254 6.38 1.13 -10.45
C ALA A 254 7.05 -0.23 -10.16
N GLY A 255 6.36 -1.08 -9.42
CA GLY A 255 6.83 -2.41 -9.02
C GLY A 255 7.39 -2.49 -7.59
N VAL A 256 7.55 -1.38 -6.90
CA VAL A 256 7.76 -1.37 -5.44
C VAL A 256 6.40 -1.51 -4.74
N HIS A 257 6.36 -2.31 -3.69
CA HIS A 257 5.11 -2.53 -2.94
C HIS A 257 4.55 -1.21 -2.39
N SER A 258 3.24 -0.98 -2.52
CA SER A 258 2.59 0.29 -2.13
C SER A 258 2.80 0.66 -0.64
N GLY A 259 2.96 -0.35 0.24
CA GLY A 259 3.30 -0.14 1.65
C GLY A 259 4.71 0.39 1.86
N ASP A 260 5.64 0.08 0.96
CA ASP A 260 7.04 0.48 1.02
C ASP A 260 7.31 1.77 0.24
N SER A 261 6.41 2.17 -0.64
CA SER A 261 6.53 3.40 -1.42
C SER A 261 6.15 4.62 -0.59
N ALA A 262 6.98 5.65 -0.69
CA ALA A 262 6.59 6.99 -0.28
C ALA A 262 5.52 7.52 -1.24
N CYS A 263 4.59 8.33 -0.75
CA CYS A 263 3.59 8.93 -1.61
C CYS A 263 3.25 10.36 -1.21
N SER A 264 3.00 11.18 -2.23
CA SER A 264 2.67 12.60 -2.09
C SER A 264 1.17 12.83 -2.29
N LEU A 265 0.59 13.63 -1.42
CA LEU A 265 -0.74 14.19 -1.53
C LEU A 265 -0.66 15.72 -1.34
N PRO A 266 -1.13 16.55 -2.33
CA PRO A 266 -1.56 16.15 -3.68
C PRO A 266 -0.42 15.59 -4.54
N PRO A 267 -0.74 15.02 -5.73
CA PRO A 267 0.28 14.62 -6.69
C PRO A 267 1.22 15.76 -7.04
N TYR A 268 2.53 15.50 -7.10
CA TYR A 268 3.55 16.55 -7.33
C TYR A 268 3.96 16.72 -8.80
N SER A 269 3.77 15.71 -9.64
CA SER A 269 4.18 15.76 -11.05
C SER A 269 3.10 15.35 -12.05
N LEU A 270 1.99 14.76 -11.60
CA LEU A 270 0.91 14.33 -12.49
C LEU A 270 0.13 15.53 -13.05
N PRO A 271 -0.04 15.63 -14.38
CA PRO A 271 -0.84 16.68 -15.01
C PRO A 271 -2.30 16.68 -14.53
N ALA A 272 -2.93 17.85 -14.47
CA ALA A 272 -4.29 17.98 -13.98
C ALA A 272 -5.31 17.16 -14.80
N HIS A 273 -5.16 17.09 -16.12
CA HIS A 273 -6.06 16.32 -16.99
C HIS A 273 -5.99 14.82 -16.71
N ILE A 274 -4.80 14.28 -16.38
CA ILE A 274 -4.64 12.88 -15.95
C ILE A 274 -5.33 12.64 -14.61
N GLN A 275 -5.16 13.57 -13.66
CA GLN A 275 -5.85 13.48 -12.37
C GLN A 275 -7.38 13.51 -12.54
N ASP A 276 -7.91 14.32 -13.46
CA ASP A 276 -9.34 14.38 -13.73
C ASP A 276 -9.87 13.09 -14.37
N GLU A 277 -9.09 12.51 -15.29
CA GLU A 277 -9.42 11.20 -15.88
C GLU A 277 -9.38 10.08 -14.83
N ILE A 278 -8.42 10.07 -13.92
CA ILE A 278 -8.36 9.14 -12.79
C ILE A 278 -9.63 9.26 -11.93
N ARG A 279 -10.05 10.48 -11.56
CA ARG A 279 -11.29 10.72 -10.81
C ARG A 279 -12.50 10.12 -11.49
N ASP A 280 -12.61 10.32 -12.80
CA ASP A 280 -13.73 9.83 -13.60
C ASP A 280 -13.77 8.30 -13.66
N GLN A 281 -12.61 7.67 -13.89
CA GLN A 281 -12.47 6.22 -13.93
C GLN A 281 -12.79 5.57 -12.57
N VAL A 282 -12.30 6.14 -11.46
CA VAL A 282 -12.59 5.66 -10.09
C VAL A 282 -14.08 5.74 -9.76
N LYS A 283 -14.73 6.85 -10.10
CA LYS A 283 -16.18 7.01 -9.90
C LYS A 283 -16.97 5.96 -10.68
N LYS A 284 -16.62 5.71 -11.95
CA LYS A 284 -17.26 4.69 -12.77
C LYS A 284 -17.11 3.30 -12.15
N MET A 285 -15.94 2.95 -11.66
CA MET A 285 -15.70 1.65 -11.02
C MET A 285 -16.49 1.50 -9.72
N ALA A 286 -16.52 2.52 -8.88
CA ALA A 286 -17.28 2.50 -7.63
C ALA A 286 -18.77 2.28 -7.85
N LEU A 287 -19.36 2.97 -8.83
CA LEU A 287 -20.78 2.83 -9.18
C LEU A 287 -21.07 1.47 -9.84
N GLU A 288 -20.22 0.98 -10.74
CA GLU A 288 -20.39 -0.33 -11.38
C GLU A 288 -20.29 -1.50 -10.37
N LEU A 289 -19.45 -1.37 -9.36
CA LEU A 289 -19.37 -2.33 -8.26
C LEU A 289 -20.50 -2.19 -7.24
N GLY A 290 -21.16 -1.04 -7.19
CA GLY A 290 -22.14 -0.72 -6.14
C GLY A 290 -21.48 -0.58 -4.77
N VAL A 291 -20.36 0.12 -4.71
CA VAL A 291 -19.59 0.31 -3.47
C VAL A 291 -20.39 1.12 -2.47
N VAL A 292 -20.45 0.63 -1.23
CA VAL A 292 -20.99 1.32 -0.06
C VAL A 292 -19.91 1.33 1.03
N GLY A 293 -19.36 2.50 1.32
CA GLY A 293 -18.21 2.68 2.20
C GLY A 293 -16.94 3.05 1.45
N LEU A 294 -15.80 2.54 1.91
CA LEU A 294 -14.48 2.81 1.34
C LEU A 294 -14.17 1.95 0.12
N MET A 295 -13.44 2.55 -0.80
CA MET A 295 -12.80 1.85 -1.92
C MET A 295 -11.41 2.44 -2.15
N ASN A 296 -10.42 1.57 -2.33
CA ASN A 296 -9.09 1.93 -2.79
C ASN A 296 -8.88 1.40 -4.21
N VAL A 297 -8.25 2.21 -5.05
CA VAL A 297 -7.89 1.83 -6.41
C VAL A 297 -6.40 2.09 -6.61
N GLN A 298 -5.69 1.10 -7.11
CA GLN A 298 -4.30 1.27 -7.55
C GLN A 298 -4.26 1.36 -9.08
N MET A 299 -3.59 2.38 -9.56
CA MET A 299 -3.41 2.64 -10.98
C MET A 299 -1.94 2.92 -11.31
N ALA A 300 -1.57 2.73 -12.56
CA ALA A 300 -0.28 3.13 -13.09
C ALA A 300 -0.47 4.02 -14.31
N VAL A 301 0.26 5.13 -14.36
CA VAL A 301 0.24 6.09 -15.46
C VAL A 301 1.54 5.96 -16.25
N GLN A 302 1.44 5.60 -17.53
CA GLN A 302 2.58 5.50 -18.44
C GLN A 302 2.38 6.46 -19.61
N GLY A 303 3.09 7.60 -19.60
CA GLY A 303 2.82 8.69 -20.52
C GLY A 303 1.41 9.28 -20.28
N GLU A 304 0.54 9.18 -21.27
CA GLU A 304 -0.87 9.60 -21.19
C GLU A 304 -1.83 8.43 -20.88
N ASP A 305 -1.32 7.20 -20.81
CA ASP A 305 -2.15 6.01 -20.64
C ASP A 305 -2.29 5.64 -19.16
N ILE A 306 -3.53 5.48 -18.70
CA ILE A 306 -3.88 5.07 -17.34
C ILE A 306 -4.25 3.58 -17.35
N TYR A 307 -3.62 2.81 -16.48
CA TYR A 307 -3.86 1.38 -16.31
C TYR A 307 -4.38 1.09 -14.91
N VAL A 308 -5.50 0.38 -14.82
CA VAL A 308 -6.03 -0.11 -13.54
C VAL A 308 -5.26 -1.35 -13.15
N ILE A 309 -4.66 -1.34 -11.96
CA ILE A 309 -3.90 -2.47 -11.40
C ILE A 309 -4.81 -3.32 -10.54
N GLU A 310 -5.45 -2.72 -9.53
CA GLU A 310 -6.40 -3.42 -8.66
C GLU A 310 -7.43 -2.46 -8.05
N VAL A 311 -8.55 -3.02 -7.63
CA VAL A 311 -9.61 -2.33 -6.89
C VAL A 311 -9.93 -3.09 -5.63
N ASN A 312 -9.94 -2.39 -4.52
CA ASN A 312 -10.19 -2.94 -3.21
C ASN A 312 -11.42 -2.22 -2.59
N PRO A 313 -12.65 -2.78 -2.64
CA PRO A 313 -13.83 -2.16 -2.06
C PRO A 313 -13.85 -2.34 -0.53
N ARG A 314 -12.84 -1.81 0.13
CA ARG A 314 -12.57 -1.89 1.56
C ARG A 314 -11.65 -0.76 2.01
N ALA A 315 -11.40 -0.66 3.32
CA ALA A 315 -10.35 0.20 3.84
C ALA A 315 -8.97 -0.14 3.24
N SER A 316 -8.15 0.86 3.09
CA SER A 316 -6.77 0.77 2.63
C SER A 316 -5.80 1.19 3.73
N ARG A 317 -4.51 0.95 3.50
CA ARG A 317 -3.45 1.44 4.39
C ARG A 317 -3.29 2.95 4.35
N THR A 318 -3.70 3.57 3.25
CA THR A 318 -3.57 5.02 3.05
C THR A 318 -4.65 5.84 3.74
N VAL A 319 -5.75 5.21 4.18
CA VAL A 319 -6.88 5.91 4.85
C VAL A 319 -6.45 6.77 6.05
N PRO A 320 -5.57 6.31 6.98
CA PRO A 320 -5.10 7.16 8.08
C PRO A 320 -4.31 8.37 7.59
N PHE A 321 -3.43 8.19 6.63
CA PHE A 321 -2.65 9.26 6.01
C PHE A 321 -3.56 10.29 5.33
N VAL A 322 -4.46 9.84 4.44
CA VAL A 322 -5.42 10.71 3.76
C VAL A 322 -6.27 11.48 4.75
N SER A 323 -6.83 10.80 5.75
CA SER A 323 -7.69 11.44 6.76
C SER A 323 -6.98 12.56 7.51
N LYS A 324 -5.69 12.37 7.86
CA LYS A 324 -4.87 13.41 8.50
C LYS A 324 -4.59 14.59 7.55
N CYS A 325 -4.32 14.31 6.27
CA CYS A 325 -4.01 15.34 5.28
C CYS A 325 -5.21 16.25 4.98
N ILE A 326 -6.40 15.67 4.84
CA ILE A 326 -7.61 16.43 4.46
C ILE A 326 -8.38 16.98 5.67
N GLY A 327 -8.04 16.54 6.89
CA GLY A 327 -8.72 16.96 8.12
C GLY A 327 -10.09 16.31 8.34
N GLU A 328 -10.44 15.28 7.56
CA GLU A 328 -11.69 14.52 7.64
C GLU A 328 -11.43 13.02 7.79
N SER A 329 -12.04 12.35 8.75
CA SER A 329 -11.87 10.91 8.93
C SER A 329 -12.69 10.12 7.91
N LEU A 330 -12.05 9.68 6.83
CA LEU A 330 -12.70 8.84 5.81
C LEU A 330 -13.28 7.56 6.42
N ALA A 331 -12.63 6.98 7.43
CA ALA A 331 -13.13 5.80 8.12
C ALA A 331 -14.45 6.08 8.86
N LYS A 332 -14.57 7.23 9.54
CA LYS A 332 -15.83 7.64 10.20
C LYS A 332 -16.94 7.93 9.21
N VAL A 333 -16.63 8.66 8.12
CA VAL A 333 -17.61 8.95 7.06
C VAL A 333 -18.13 7.65 6.46
N ALA A 334 -17.25 6.75 6.05
CA ALA A 334 -17.64 5.49 5.42
C ALA A 334 -18.38 4.54 6.38
N ALA A 335 -18.02 4.48 7.66
CA ALA A 335 -18.77 3.70 8.65
C ALA A 335 -20.22 4.18 8.77
N ARG A 336 -20.44 5.50 8.78
CA ARG A 336 -21.79 6.09 8.79
C ARG A 336 -22.57 5.79 7.51
N VAL A 337 -21.88 5.78 6.37
CA VAL A 337 -22.47 5.39 5.09
C VAL A 337 -22.91 3.92 5.12
N MET A 338 -22.06 3.03 5.63
CA MET A 338 -22.42 1.61 5.79
C MET A 338 -23.61 1.40 6.73
N ALA A 339 -23.77 2.28 7.74
CA ALA A 339 -24.91 2.29 8.65
C ALA A 339 -26.18 2.92 8.05
N GLY A 340 -26.15 3.39 6.78
CA GLY A 340 -27.29 3.85 6.01
C GLY A 340 -27.42 5.36 5.85
N LYS A 341 -26.43 6.17 6.28
CA LYS A 341 -26.43 7.61 5.98
C LYS A 341 -25.89 7.87 4.57
N THR A 342 -26.40 8.87 3.90
CA THR A 342 -25.88 9.33 2.61
C THR A 342 -24.70 10.30 2.79
N LEU A 343 -23.83 10.39 1.80
CA LEU A 343 -22.73 11.38 1.79
C LEU A 343 -23.27 12.82 1.83
N THR A 344 -24.45 13.06 1.28
CA THR A 344 -25.14 14.35 1.33
C THR A 344 -25.57 14.71 2.75
N GLU A 345 -26.16 13.77 3.49
CA GLU A 345 -26.52 13.98 4.91
C GLU A 345 -25.32 14.24 5.80
N LEU A 346 -24.18 13.62 5.47
CA LEU A 346 -22.92 13.81 6.17
C LEU A 346 -22.19 15.11 5.79
N GLY A 347 -22.63 15.82 4.74
CA GLY A 347 -21.97 17.00 4.21
C GLY A 347 -20.64 16.72 3.49
N PHE A 348 -20.33 15.45 3.21
CA PHE A 348 -19.12 15.02 2.51
C PHE A 348 -19.45 14.78 1.03
N THR A 349 -19.54 15.86 0.24
CA THR A 349 -20.03 15.81 -1.15
C THR A 349 -19.00 16.16 -2.20
N LYS A 350 -17.79 16.54 -1.80
CA LYS A 350 -16.70 16.93 -2.72
C LYS A 350 -15.34 16.60 -2.14
N GLU A 351 -14.39 16.36 -3.03
CA GLU A 351 -12.97 16.15 -2.71
C GLU A 351 -12.39 17.38 -1.98
N ILE A 352 -11.58 17.12 -0.97
CA ILE A 352 -10.82 18.13 -0.22
C ILE A 352 -9.36 18.02 -0.67
N ILE A 353 -8.88 19.03 -1.37
CA ILE A 353 -7.48 19.14 -1.79
C ILE A 353 -6.77 20.08 -0.83
N PRO A 354 -5.81 19.61 -0.01
CA PRO A 354 -5.08 20.48 0.90
C PRO A 354 -4.22 21.51 0.14
N PRO A 355 -4.05 22.73 0.68
CA PRO A 355 -3.23 23.78 0.05
C PRO A 355 -1.71 23.61 0.31
N PHE A 356 -1.33 22.49 0.90
CA PHE A 356 0.04 22.12 1.24
C PHE A 356 0.31 20.69 0.76
N PHE A 357 1.59 20.31 0.69
CA PHE A 357 1.98 18.93 0.40
C PHE A 357 2.12 18.12 1.69
N SER A 358 1.66 16.89 1.64
CA SER A 358 1.94 15.87 2.64
C SER A 358 2.61 14.69 1.96
N VAL A 359 3.68 14.19 2.55
CA VAL A 359 4.38 12.99 2.08
C VAL A 359 4.32 11.93 3.16
N LYS A 360 3.81 10.75 2.79
CA LYS A 360 3.95 9.53 3.58
C LYS A 360 5.30 8.90 3.24
N GLU A 361 6.06 8.50 4.24
CA GLU A 361 7.31 7.77 4.10
C GLU A 361 7.25 6.46 4.87
N ALA A 362 7.77 5.39 4.29
CA ALA A 362 7.84 4.09 4.94
C ALA A 362 8.98 4.02 5.96
N VAL A 363 8.77 3.28 7.05
CA VAL A 363 9.82 3.00 8.04
C VAL A 363 10.27 1.56 7.88
N PHE A 364 11.58 1.37 7.68
CA PHE A 364 12.18 0.07 7.46
C PHE A 364 12.98 -0.41 8.69
N PRO A 365 12.88 -1.70 9.05
CA PRO A 365 13.61 -2.26 10.18
C PRO A 365 14.99 -2.81 9.81
N PHE A 366 15.63 -2.36 8.72
CA PHE A 366 16.88 -2.92 8.20
C PHE A 366 18.00 -2.91 9.23
N ASN A 367 18.08 -1.87 10.06
CA ASN A 367 19.04 -1.78 11.14
C ASN A 367 18.88 -2.85 12.25
N LYS A 368 17.70 -3.49 12.33
CA LYS A 368 17.39 -4.56 13.29
C LYS A 368 17.61 -5.97 12.72
N PHE A 369 17.72 -6.09 11.41
CA PHE A 369 17.84 -7.36 10.68
C PHE A 369 19.07 -7.35 9.76
N PRO A 370 20.29 -7.52 10.30
CA PRO A 370 21.51 -7.53 9.49
C PRO A 370 21.46 -8.60 8.40
N GLY A 371 21.89 -8.24 7.19
CA GLY A 371 21.95 -9.14 6.05
C GLY A 371 20.64 -9.29 5.26
N VAL A 372 19.62 -8.50 5.58
CA VAL A 372 18.42 -8.37 4.72
C VAL A 372 18.76 -7.40 3.59
N ASP A 373 18.44 -7.79 2.36
CA ASP A 373 18.58 -6.93 1.18
C ASP A 373 17.68 -5.68 1.31
N PRO A 374 18.24 -4.46 1.34
CA PRO A 374 17.47 -3.21 1.46
C PRO A 374 16.78 -2.81 0.15
N ILE A 375 17.09 -3.45 -0.98
CA ILE A 375 16.49 -3.08 -2.27
C ILE A 375 15.00 -3.37 -2.23
N LEU A 376 14.21 -2.30 -2.50
CA LEU A 376 12.78 -2.38 -2.54
C LEU A 376 12.28 -3.09 -3.81
N GLY A 377 11.17 -3.79 -3.67
CA GLY A 377 10.55 -4.56 -4.73
C GLY A 377 9.08 -4.85 -4.43
N PRO A 378 8.49 -5.83 -5.09
CA PRO A 378 7.07 -6.12 -4.92
C PRO A 378 6.70 -6.76 -3.57
N GLU A 379 7.67 -7.25 -2.79
CA GLU A 379 7.44 -7.79 -1.45
C GLU A 379 7.59 -6.69 -0.40
N MET A 380 6.61 -6.56 0.51
CA MET A 380 6.61 -5.55 1.57
C MET A 380 7.67 -5.83 2.63
N LYS A 381 8.47 -4.81 2.96
CA LYS A 381 9.54 -4.83 3.97
C LYS A 381 9.31 -3.83 5.11
N SER A 382 8.49 -2.81 4.90
CA SER A 382 8.20 -1.77 5.90
C SER A 382 7.43 -2.30 7.10
N THR A 383 7.61 -1.63 8.25
CA THR A 383 6.95 -1.95 9.52
C THR A 383 6.08 -0.81 10.06
N GLY A 384 6.10 0.33 9.42
CA GLY A 384 5.33 1.51 9.80
C GLY A 384 5.49 2.62 8.78
N GLU A 385 4.89 3.77 9.10
CA GLU A 385 4.94 4.95 8.23
C GLU A 385 5.00 6.23 9.08
N VAL A 386 5.56 7.27 8.48
CA VAL A 386 5.60 8.63 9.02
C VAL A 386 5.08 9.61 7.98
N MET A 387 4.79 10.85 8.41
CA MET A 387 4.26 11.88 7.53
C MET A 387 5.06 13.17 7.69
N GLY A 388 5.51 13.74 6.56
CA GLY A 388 6.04 15.09 6.47
C GLY A 388 5.02 16.03 5.82
N VAL A 389 4.96 17.28 6.28
CA VAL A 389 4.07 18.31 5.75
C VAL A 389 4.89 19.59 5.42
N GLY A 390 4.66 20.18 4.26
CA GLY A 390 5.38 21.39 3.83
C GLY A 390 4.61 22.19 2.78
N ASP A 391 5.01 23.44 2.60
CA ASP A 391 4.44 24.32 1.57
C ASP A 391 4.88 23.92 0.16
N SER A 392 5.90 23.10 0.04
CA SER A 392 6.36 22.49 -1.20
C SER A 392 6.54 20.98 -1.04
N PHE A 393 6.49 20.25 -2.16
CA PHE A 393 6.77 18.82 -2.19
C PHE A 393 8.15 18.49 -1.58
N GLY A 394 9.21 19.22 -1.96
CA GLY A 394 10.56 18.98 -1.46
C GLY A 394 10.68 19.17 0.06
N GLU A 395 10.00 20.17 0.65
CA GLU A 395 9.96 20.37 2.10
C GLU A 395 9.22 19.22 2.80
N ALA A 396 8.06 18.83 2.30
CA ALA A 396 7.28 17.73 2.86
C ALA A 396 8.05 16.41 2.80
N PHE A 397 8.71 16.13 1.68
CA PHE A 397 9.53 14.94 1.50
C PHE A 397 10.74 14.91 2.44
N ALA A 398 11.49 16.01 2.54
CA ALA A 398 12.62 16.09 3.47
C ALA A 398 12.19 15.86 4.93
N LYS A 399 11.05 16.42 5.34
CA LYS A 399 10.50 16.19 6.69
C LYS A 399 10.06 14.73 6.90
N ALA A 400 9.50 14.11 5.87
CA ALA A 400 9.12 12.69 5.93
C ALA A 400 10.35 11.78 6.09
N GLN A 401 11.41 12.01 5.32
CA GLN A 401 12.69 11.33 5.44
C GLN A 401 13.27 11.47 6.86
N MET A 402 13.31 12.69 7.40
CA MET A 402 13.75 12.93 8.77
C MET A 402 12.89 12.17 9.80
N GLY A 403 11.57 12.10 9.58
CA GLY A 403 10.65 11.34 10.40
C GLY A 403 10.91 9.82 10.36
N ALA A 404 11.37 9.32 9.22
CA ALA A 404 11.80 7.93 9.05
C ALA A 404 13.23 7.65 9.59
N SER A 405 13.86 8.66 10.19
CA SER A 405 15.25 8.63 10.71
C SER A 405 16.32 8.67 9.60
N GLU A 406 15.95 9.04 8.37
CA GLU A 406 16.87 9.28 7.27
C GLU A 406 17.29 10.75 7.30
N ILE A 407 18.50 11.02 7.80
CA ILE A 407 19.02 12.37 7.93
C ILE A 407 19.89 12.70 6.72
N LEU A 408 19.41 13.60 5.88
CA LEU A 408 20.20 14.10 4.76
C LEU A 408 21.42 14.90 5.25
N PRO A 409 22.61 14.65 4.68
CA PRO A 409 23.82 15.41 5.06
C PRO A 409 23.71 16.88 4.62
N ASN A 410 24.28 17.78 5.41
CA ASN A 410 24.32 19.21 5.12
C ASN A 410 25.58 19.65 4.35
N ALA A 411 26.59 18.80 4.29
CA ALA A 411 27.88 19.04 3.61
C ALA A 411 28.60 17.72 3.42
N GLY A 412 29.69 17.76 2.64
CA GLY A 412 30.53 16.61 2.39
C GLY A 412 30.71 16.34 0.91
N VAL A 413 30.88 15.06 0.55
CA VAL A 413 31.07 14.63 -0.83
C VAL A 413 29.80 13.96 -1.36
N ALA A 414 29.23 14.48 -2.43
CA ALA A 414 28.10 13.91 -3.14
C ALA A 414 28.58 13.14 -4.38
N PHE A 415 28.33 11.84 -4.41
CA PHE A 415 28.60 11.01 -5.58
C PHE A 415 27.38 10.98 -6.50
N ILE A 416 27.59 11.30 -7.78
CA ILE A 416 26.52 11.31 -8.81
C ILE A 416 26.90 10.33 -9.93
N SER A 417 26.03 9.36 -10.17
CA SER A 417 26.16 8.44 -11.31
C SER A 417 24.78 8.14 -11.89
N VAL A 418 24.47 8.71 -13.04
CA VAL A 418 23.15 8.63 -13.64
C VAL A 418 23.20 8.05 -15.06
N ARG A 419 22.08 7.41 -15.47
CA ARG A 419 21.87 6.94 -16.84
C ARG A 419 21.82 8.13 -17.82
N GLU A 420 21.83 7.83 -19.13
CA GLU A 420 21.94 8.87 -20.17
C GLU A 420 20.78 9.86 -20.13
N ASP A 421 19.56 9.36 -19.97
CA ASP A 421 18.35 10.18 -19.99
C ASP A 421 18.23 11.14 -18.81
N ASP A 422 18.85 10.81 -17.65
CA ASP A 422 18.79 11.64 -16.44
C ASP A 422 19.95 12.66 -16.33
N LYS A 423 20.85 12.71 -17.32
CA LYS A 423 21.99 13.64 -17.32
C LYS A 423 21.60 15.11 -17.35
N PRO A 424 20.54 15.53 -18.06
CA PRO A 424 20.11 16.93 -18.00
C PRO A 424 19.74 17.40 -16.59
N GLU A 425 18.99 16.58 -15.86
CA GLU A 425 18.56 16.84 -14.48
C GLU A 425 19.75 16.79 -13.51
N ALA A 426 20.69 15.87 -13.73
CA ALA A 426 21.91 15.76 -12.92
C ALA A 426 22.78 17.02 -12.95
N ILE A 427 22.74 17.82 -14.01
CA ILE A 427 23.42 19.12 -14.08
C ILE A 427 22.82 20.11 -13.08
N GLN A 428 21.48 20.15 -12.97
CA GLN A 428 20.82 21.04 -12.02
C GLN A 428 21.07 20.58 -10.59
N VAL A 429 20.96 19.28 -10.33
CA VAL A 429 21.26 18.67 -9.01
C VAL A 429 22.71 18.98 -8.60
N ALA A 430 23.67 18.81 -9.50
CA ALA A 430 25.08 19.15 -9.23
C ALA A 430 25.25 20.62 -8.91
N ARG A 431 24.56 21.54 -9.61
CA ARG A 431 24.60 22.98 -9.37
C ARG A 431 24.11 23.34 -7.97
N ASP A 432 22.97 22.72 -7.56
CA ASP A 432 22.38 22.99 -6.26
C ASP A 432 23.26 22.43 -5.13
N LEU A 433 23.85 21.26 -5.32
CA LEU A 433 24.78 20.65 -4.34
C LEU A 433 26.05 21.51 -4.19
N VAL A 434 26.64 22.02 -5.30
CA VAL A 434 27.80 22.93 -5.24
C VAL A 434 27.41 24.22 -4.52
N ALA A 435 26.22 24.76 -4.77
CA ALA A 435 25.75 25.98 -4.10
C ALA A 435 25.54 25.75 -2.59
N LEU A 436 25.17 24.53 -2.18
CA LEU A 436 25.06 24.12 -0.79
C LEU A 436 26.41 23.77 -0.14
N GLY A 437 27.51 23.78 -0.87
CA GLY A 437 28.86 23.57 -0.36
C GLY A 437 29.33 22.09 -0.40
N PHE A 438 28.64 21.20 -1.15
CA PHE A 438 29.14 19.86 -1.39
C PHE A 438 30.29 19.84 -2.42
N GLU A 439 31.26 18.94 -2.22
CA GLU A 439 32.15 18.48 -3.28
C GLU A 439 31.40 17.47 -4.15
N VAL A 440 31.35 17.68 -5.45
CA VAL A 440 30.69 16.74 -6.38
C VAL A 440 31.69 15.78 -6.97
N VAL A 441 31.39 14.47 -6.87
CA VAL A 441 32.19 13.40 -7.48
C VAL A 441 31.27 12.61 -8.43
N ALA A 442 31.75 12.25 -9.62
CA ALA A 442 30.89 11.55 -10.58
C ALA A 442 31.66 10.55 -11.43
N THR A 443 30.94 9.53 -11.96
CA THR A 443 31.48 8.61 -12.96
C THR A 443 31.74 9.33 -14.30
N ALA A 444 32.64 8.79 -15.12
CA ALA A 444 33.15 9.43 -16.33
C ALA A 444 32.11 10.04 -17.26
N GLY A 445 30.97 9.34 -17.47
CA GLY A 445 29.89 9.81 -18.34
C GLY A 445 29.14 10.99 -17.74
N THR A 446 28.81 10.92 -16.44
CA THR A 446 28.11 11.96 -15.69
C THR A 446 29.04 13.17 -15.46
N ALA A 447 30.30 12.93 -15.07
CA ALA A 447 31.28 14.00 -14.89
C ALA A 447 31.45 14.88 -16.14
N ARG A 448 31.51 14.26 -17.32
CA ARG A 448 31.66 15.02 -18.59
C ARG A 448 30.55 16.03 -18.83
N VAL A 449 29.30 15.69 -18.51
CA VAL A 449 28.19 16.64 -18.73
C VAL A 449 28.14 17.72 -17.66
N ILE A 450 28.53 17.41 -16.43
CA ILE A 450 28.64 18.39 -15.34
C ILE A 450 29.77 19.37 -15.62
N GLU A 451 30.96 18.91 -16.08
CA GLU A 451 32.10 19.73 -16.48
C GLU A 451 31.73 20.63 -17.68
N ALA A 452 31.03 20.08 -18.68
CA ALA A 452 30.59 20.84 -19.85
C ALA A 452 29.63 21.99 -19.49
N ALA A 453 28.88 21.85 -18.37
CA ALA A 453 28.05 22.90 -17.81
C ALA A 453 28.80 23.92 -16.95
N GLY A 454 30.15 23.83 -16.88
CA GLY A 454 31.01 24.72 -16.11
C GLY A 454 31.01 24.55 -14.61
N LEU A 455 30.56 23.39 -14.11
CA LEU A 455 30.50 23.07 -12.69
C LEU A 455 31.74 22.27 -12.24
N PRO A 456 32.25 22.48 -11.03
CA PRO A 456 33.35 21.71 -10.49
C PRO A 456 32.88 20.28 -10.18
N VAL A 457 33.61 19.28 -10.66
CA VAL A 457 33.37 17.89 -10.40
C VAL A 457 34.63 17.06 -10.42
N ARG A 458 34.81 16.15 -9.47
CA ARG A 458 35.93 15.22 -9.44
C ARG A 458 35.49 13.88 -10.06
N ARG A 459 36.26 13.43 -11.05
CA ARG A 459 35.97 12.15 -11.69
C ARG A 459 36.43 10.98 -10.80
N VAL A 460 35.61 9.92 -10.71
CA VAL A 460 35.91 8.64 -10.05
C VAL A 460 35.63 7.47 -11.00
N ASN A 461 36.39 6.39 -10.84
CA ASN A 461 36.18 5.17 -11.59
C ASN A 461 34.93 4.39 -11.11
N LYS A 462 34.28 3.69 -12.02
CA LYS A 462 33.36 2.62 -11.68
C LYS A 462 34.13 1.39 -11.16
N VAL A 463 33.47 0.50 -10.44
CA VAL A 463 34.09 -0.75 -9.94
C VAL A 463 34.79 -1.55 -11.03
N THR A 464 34.19 -1.60 -12.23
CA THR A 464 34.70 -2.33 -13.40
C THR A 464 35.87 -1.63 -14.12
N GLU A 465 36.17 -0.37 -13.79
CA GLU A 465 37.23 0.45 -14.44
C GLU A 465 38.57 0.39 -13.69
N GLY A 466 38.59 -0.25 -12.51
CA GLY A 466 39.79 -0.40 -11.69
C GLY A 466 39.89 0.59 -10.53
N ARG A 467 40.80 0.32 -9.59
CA ARG A 467 41.02 1.11 -8.38
C ARG A 467 41.93 2.33 -8.61
N PRO A 468 41.73 3.43 -7.84
CA PRO A 468 40.65 3.63 -6.87
C PRO A 468 39.30 3.84 -7.56
N HIS A 469 38.23 3.32 -6.99
CA HIS A 469 36.87 3.43 -7.49
C HIS A 469 35.90 3.89 -6.39
N VAL A 470 34.64 4.15 -6.75
CA VAL A 470 33.66 4.72 -5.83
C VAL A 470 33.47 3.90 -4.53
N VAL A 471 33.51 2.57 -4.59
CA VAL A 471 33.40 1.71 -3.39
C VAL A 471 34.59 1.91 -2.43
N ASP A 472 35.80 2.16 -2.93
CA ASP A 472 36.92 2.50 -2.06
C ASP A 472 36.67 3.81 -1.30
N MET A 473 36.07 4.81 -1.96
CA MET A 473 35.70 6.08 -1.32
C MET A 473 34.59 5.91 -0.26
N ILE A 474 33.58 5.07 -0.54
CA ILE A 474 32.49 4.77 0.40
C ILE A 474 33.06 4.07 1.63
N LYS A 475 33.84 3.02 1.46
CA LYS A 475 34.49 2.28 2.56
C LYS A 475 35.47 3.10 3.39
N ASN A 476 35.94 4.22 2.85
CA ASN A 476 36.80 5.18 3.56
C ASN A 476 36.00 6.34 4.18
N ASP A 477 34.67 6.29 4.19
CA ASP A 477 33.78 7.36 4.68
C ASP A 477 34.00 8.71 3.97
N GLU A 478 34.47 8.68 2.72
CA GLU A 478 34.70 9.89 1.94
C GLU A 478 33.42 10.41 1.27
N VAL A 479 32.42 9.56 1.05
CA VAL A 479 31.13 9.89 0.39
C VAL A 479 30.03 9.97 1.44
N THR A 480 29.31 11.12 1.45
CA THR A 480 28.23 11.37 2.41
C THR A 480 26.84 11.33 1.77
N LEU A 481 26.75 11.47 0.44
CA LEU A 481 25.50 11.41 -0.31
C LEU A 481 25.72 10.70 -1.64
N ILE A 482 24.82 9.77 -1.96
CA ILE A 482 24.84 9.01 -3.22
C ILE A 482 23.58 9.32 -4.02
N ILE A 483 23.77 9.78 -5.27
CA ILE A 483 22.70 9.95 -6.24
C ILE A 483 23.00 9.05 -7.43
N ASN A 484 22.25 7.99 -7.56
CA ASN A 484 22.49 6.96 -8.56
C ASN A 484 21.22 6.54 -9.27
N THR A 485 21.24 6.59 -10.60
CA THR A 485 20.19 5.99 -11.44
C THR A 485 20.82 4.96 -12.37
N THR A 486 20.17 3.82 -12.54
CA THR A 486 20.73 2.70 -13.28
C THR A 486 19.80 2.20 -14.38
N GLU A 487 20.38 1.65 -15.43
CA GLU A 487 19.67 0.96 -16.50
C GLU A 487 20.46 -0.28 -16.91
N GLY A 488 19.75 -1.43 -16.96
CA GLY A 488 20.32 -2.72 -17.37
C GLY A 488 21.10 -3.46 -16.26
N ARG A 489 21.29 -4.76 -16.47
CA ARG A 489 21.87 -5.71 -15.50
C ARG A 489 23.23 -5.31 -14.94
N GLN A 490 24.12 -4.80 -15.78
CA GLN A 490 25.47 -4.48 -15.40
C GLN A 490 25.55 -3.24 -14.48
N SER A 491 24.64 -2.30 -14.72
CA SER A 491 24.51 -1.10 -13.87
C SER A 491 23.84 -1.42 -12.54
N ILE A 492 22.84 -2.31 -12.55
CA ILE A 492 22.16 -2.80 -11.33
C ILE A 492 23.15 -3.59 -10.44
N ALA A 493 23.96 -4.47 -11.03
CA ALA A 493 25.01 -5.17 -10.28
C ALA A 493 26.04 -4.20 -9.69
N CYS A 494 26.34 -3.10 -10.38
CA CYS A 494 27.24 -2.06 -9.88
C CYS A 494 26.58 -1.24 -8.74
N LEU A 495 25.26 -1.02 -8.80
CA LEU A 495 24.47 -0.40 -7.74
C LEU A 495 24.47 -1.27 -6.48
N LEU A 496 24.19 -2.55 -6.60
CA LEU A 496 24.24 -3.53 -5.50
C LEU A 496 25.59 -3.47 -4.77
N TYR A 497 26.69 -3.49 -5.52
CA TYR A 497 28.04 -3.38 -4.94
C TYR A 497 28.28 -2.05 -4.21
N THR A 498 27.62 -0.99 -4.66
CA THR A 498 27.74 0.35 -4.06
C THR A 498 26.88 0.45 -2.80
N SER A 499 25.69 -0.15 -2.81
CA SER A 499 24.80 -0.23 -1.64
C SER A 499 25.39 -1.10 -0.54
N ASP A 500 25.86 -2.32 -0.87
CA ASP A 500 26.53 -3.20 0.09
C ASP A 500 27.74 -2.53 0.77
N ALA A 501 28.45 -1.67 0.04
CA ALA A 501 29.59 -0.95 0.59
C ALA A 501 29.20 0.22 1.50
N ALA A 502 27.98 0.73 1.38
CA ALA A 502 27.45 1.80 2.23
C ALA A 502 26.88 1.22 3.54
N ASP A 503 26.47 -0.05 3.53
CA ASP A 503 25.92 -0.76 4.70
C ASP A 503 27.01 -1.43 5.57
N GLU A 504 28.25 -1.61 5.08
CA GLU A 504 29.42 -2.10 5.83
C GLU A 504 30.14 -0.94 6.57
#